data_13934c2402d9afbb614241069683e231
#
_entry.id   13934c2402d9afbb614241069683e231
#
_cell.length_a   1.000
_cell.length_b   1.000
_cell.length_c   1.000
_cell.angle_alpha   90.00
_cell.angle_beta   90.00
_cell.angle_gamma   90.00
#
_symmetry.space_group_name_H-M   'P 1'
#
loop_
_entity.id
_entity.type
_entity.pdbx_description
1 polymer ?
#
loop_
_entity_poly.entity_id
_entity_poly.type
_entity_poly.pdbx_seq_one_letter_code
_entity_poly.pdbx_strand_id
1 'polypeptide(L)'
;MLDDIGWHILKELQDNGRISFSELGRRVGLSIPAVTERVRRMEDAGIITGYHAEVNFEKIGYPILAYIRMSITGNVSARIVDLMKDLAEVTECHRGTGGDSFILKVRVSSVAHLEHVIEKLLPYGTTTTSIVLSSPVTKRFITQPAEPETGKRGRKER
;
A
#
# COMPACT_ATOMS: atom_id res chain seq x y z
N MET A 1 -10.50 -1.50 -18.95
CA MET A 1 -11.32 -1.59 -17.70
C MET A 1 -11.55 -3.06 -17.44
N LEU A 2 -11.50 -3.51 -16.17
CA LEU A 2 -11.79 -4.91 -15.82
C LEU A 2 -13.29 -5.18 -15.94
N ASP A 3 -13.64 -6.35 -16.49
CA ASP A 3 -15.00 -6.91 -16.42
C ASP A 3 -15.25 -7.57 -15.05
N ASP A 4 -16.48 -8.02 -14.80
CA ASP A 4 -16.85 -8.62 -13.50
C ASP A 4 -16.00 -9.86 -13.17
N ILE A 5 -15.66 -10.68 -14.17
CA ILE A 5 -14.77 -11.84 -13.99
C ILE A 5 -13.36 -11.37 -13.63
N GLY A 6 -12.85 -10.31 -14.25
CA GLY A 6 -11.56 -9.72 -13.90
C GLY A 6 -11.52 -9.22 -12.45
N TRP A 7 -12.58 -8.56 -11.99
CA TRP A 7 -12.72 -8.15 -10.59
C TRP A 7 -12.78 -9.34 -9.63
N HIS A 8 -13.47 -10.42 -10.03
CA HIS A 8 -13.53 -11.64 -9.22
C HIS A 8 -12.15 -12.32 -9.12
N ILE A 9 -11.41 -12.44 -10.22
CA ILE A 9 -10.02 -12.93 -10.24
C ILE A 9 -9.15 -12.08 -9.30
N LEU A 10 -9.23 -10.75 -9.41
CA LEU A 10 -8.43 -9.84 -8.59
C LEU A 10 -8.75 -9.99 -7.09
N LYS A 11 -10.01 -10.18 -6.74
CA LYS A 11 -10.43 -10.43 -5.36
C LYS A 11 -9.83 -11.73 -4.81
N GLU A 12 -9.91 -12.83 -5.55
CA GLU A 12 -9.38 -14.13 -5.14
C GLU A 12 -7.85 -14.08 -4.96
N LEU A 13 -7.15 -13.39 -5.87
CA LEU A 13 -5.69 -13.22 -5.79
C LEU A 13 -5.26 -12.28 -4.65
N GLN A 14 -6.06 -11.28 -4.30
CA GLN A 14 -5.80 -10.44 -3.12
C GLN A 14 -5.99 -11.21 -1.81
N ASP A 15 -6.93 -12.17 -1.77
CA ASP A 15 -7.17 -13.04 -0.63
C ASP A 15 -6.07 -14.11 -0.49
N ASN A 16 -5.71 -14.74 -1.60
CA ASN A 16 -4.69 -15.78 -1.65
C ASN A 16 -3.83 -15.68 -2.92
N GLY A 17 -2.72 -14.95 -2.85
CA GLY A 17 -1.77 -14.83 -3.96
C GLY A 17 -1.04 -16.14 -4.34
N ARG A 18 -1.26 -17.24 -3.61
CA ARG A 18 -0.71 -18.57 -3.92
C ARG A 18 -1.76 -19.56 -4.42
N ILE A 19 -2.99 -19.11 -4.71
CA ILE A 19 -4.03 -19.95 -5.27
C ILE A 19 -3.56 -20.55 -6.61
N SER A 20 -3.82 -21.83 -6.84
CA SER A 20 -3.52 -22.46 -8.13
C SER A 20 -4.47 -21.98 -9.21
N PHE A 21 -4.01 -21.93 -10.47
CA PHE A 21 -4.89 -21.57 -11.59
C PHE A 21 -6.06 -22.55 -11.78
N SER A 22 -5.91 -23.81 -11.40
CA SER A 22 -6.99 -24.78 -11.37
C SER A 22 -8.09 -24.36 -10.40
N GLU A 23 -7.72 -24.06 -9.17
CA GLU A 23 -8.68 -23.62 -8.14
C GLU A 23 -9.26 -22.24 -8.44
N LEU A 24 -8.42 -21.31 -8.92
CA LEU A 24 -8.88 -19.98 -9.34
C LEU A 24 -9.91 -20.09 -10.47
N GLY A 25 -9.61 -20.90 -11.51
CA GLY A 25 -10.55 -21.16 -12.61
C GLY A 25 -11.89 -21.71 -12.12
N ARG A 26 -11.84 -22.68 -11.20
CA ARG A 26 -13.04 -23.25 -10.58
C ARG A 26 -13.90 -22.19 -9.86
N ARG A 27 -13.26 -21.27 -9.11
CA ARG A 27 -13.96 -20.22 -8.35
C ARG A 27 -14.60 -19.17 -9.25
N VAL A 28 -13.93 -18.82 -10.37
CA VAL A 28 -14.41 -17.77 -11.29
C VAL A 28 -15.17 -18.31 -12.51
N GLY A 29 -15.38 -19.64 -12.58
CA GLY A 29 -16.14 -20.28 -13.67
C GLY A 29 -15.38 -20.29 -15.01
N LEU A 30 -14.05 -20.39 -15.00
CA LEU A 30 -13.22 -20.44 -16.20
C LEU A 30 -12.38 -21.72 -16.29
N SER A 31 -12.03 -22.12 -17.53
CA SER A 31 -11.00 -23.14 -17.74
C SER A 31 -9.62 -22.65 -17.32
N ILE A 32 -8.70 -23.59 -17.01
CA ILE A 32 -7.32 -23.25 -16.62
C ILE A 32 -6.62 -22.35 -17.67
N PRO A 33 -6.64 -22.66 -18.98
CA PRO A 33 -6.05 -21.78 -19.98
C PRO A 33 -6.67 -20.38 -20.00
N ALA A 34 -7.99 -20.28 -19.85
CA ALA A 34 -8.69 -19.00 -19.88
C ALA A 34 -8.35 -18.11 -18.68
N VAL A 35 -8.30 -18.68 -17.47
CA VAL A 35 -7.93 -17.93 -16.27
C VAL A 35 -6.45 -17.55 -16.29
N THR A 36 -5.57 -18.43 -16.76
CA THR A 36 -4.13 -18.15 -16.91
C THR A 36 -3.89 -16.97 -17.83
N GLU A 37 -4.53 -16.96 -18.98
CA GLU A 37 -4.40 -15.87 -19.95
C GLU A 37 -4.93 -14.55 -19.40
N ARG A 38 -6.05 -14.57 -18.65
CA ARG A 38 -6.59 -13.36 -18.02
C ARG A 38 -5.65 -12.80 -16.96
N VAL A 39 -5.08 -13.65 -16.09
CA VAL A 39 -4.11 -13.21 -15.08
C VAL A 39 -2.89 -12.60 -15.77
N ARG A 40 -2.33 -13.27 -16.79
CA ARG A 40 -1.19 -12.75 -17.55
C ARG A 40 -1.46 -11.37 -18.14
N ARG A 41 -2.64 -11.16 -18.74
CA ARG A 41 -3.03 -9.83 -19.26
C ARG A 41 -3.13 -8.77 -18.17
N MET A 42 -3.54 -9.13 -16.96
CA MET A 42 -3.59 -8.20 -15.82
C MET A 42 -2.18 -7.86 -15.32
N GLU A 43 -1.25 -8.81 -15.35
CA GLU A 43 0.17 -8.61 -15.07
C GLU A 43 0.83 -7.72 -16.14
N ASP A 44 0.66 -8.05 -17.42
CA ASP A 44 1.18 -7.29 -18.57
C ASP A 44 0.65 -5.84 -18.59
N ALA A 45 -0.60 -5.63 -18.17
CA ALA A 45 -1.22 -4.32 -18.06
C ALA A 45 -0.83 -3.55 -16.78
N GLY A 46 -0.01 -4.13 -15.89
CA GLY A 46 0.37 -3.54 -14.61
C GLY A 46 -0.76 -3.39 -13.61
N ILE A 47 -1.88 -4.11 -13.78
CA ILE A 47 -2.98 -4.16 -12.80
C ILE A 47 -2.55 -4.99 -11.60
N ILE A 48 -1.89 -6.12 -11.86
CA ILE A 48 -1.20 -6.92 -10.86
C ILE A 48 0.27 -6.55 -10.94
N THR A 49 0.79 -5.92 -9.90
CA THR A 49 2.17 -5.42 -9.84
C THR A 49 3.13 -6.39 -9.16
N GLY A 50 2.60 -7.48 -8.59
CA GLY A 50 3.41 -8.51 -7.94
C GLY A 50 2.63 -9.31 -6.90
N TYR A 51 3.31 -10.32 -6.35
CA TYR A 51 2.81 -11.20 -5.30
C TYR A 51 3.80 -11.15 -4.14
N HIS A 52 3.34 -10.78 -2.95
CA HIS A 52 4.22 -10.58 -1.81
C HIS A 52 3.74 -11.38 -0.60
N ALA A 53 4.69 -11.91 0.17
CA ALA A 53 4.39 -12.51 1.46
C ALA A 53 4.01 -11.40 2.46
N GLU A 54 2.94 -11.61 3.22
CA GLU A 54 2.63 -10.81 4.38
C GLU A 54 3.45 -11.29 5.58
N VAL A 55 4.23 -10.37 6.17
CA VAL A 55 5.20 -10.71 7.22
C VAL A 55 4.72 -10.18 8.56
N ASN A 56 4.78 -11.02 9.59
CA ASN A 56 4.58 -10.60 10.97
C ASN A 56 5.87 -9.94 11.49
N PHE A 57 5.93 -8.63 11.45
CA PHE A 57 7.10 -7.85 11.82
C PHE A 57 7.50 -8.00 13.29
N GLU A 58 6.55 -8.18 14.20
CA GLU A 58 6.83 -8.42 15.61
C GLU A 58 7.64 -9.71 15.81
N LYS A 59 7.25 -10.79 15.09
CA LYS A 59 7.93 -12.10 15.18
C LYS A 59 9.32 -12.10 14.58
N ILE A 60 9.65 -11.16 13.72
CA ILE A 60 10.99 -11.02 13.13
C ILE A 60 11.81 -9.89 13.77
N GLY A 61 11.37 -9.37 14.94
CA GLY A 61 12.16 -8.43 15.73
C GLY A 61 11.91 -6.94 15.46
N TYR A 62 10.85 -6.58 14.72
CA TYR A 62 10.47 -5.18 14.43
C TYR A 62 9.07 -4.85 14.96
N PRO A 63 8.85 -4.89 16.30
CA PRO A 63 7.50 -4.72 16.86
C PRO A 63 6.95 -3.31 16.73
N ILE A 64 7.80 -2.29 16.58
CA ILE A 64 7.35 -0.90 16.55
C ILE A 64 7.10 -0.47 15.12
N LEU A 65 5.87 -0.07 14.84
CA LEU A 65 5.48 0.67 13.65
C LEU A 65 5.36 2.15 14.01
N ALA A 66 6.00 3.02 13.23
CA ALA A 66 5.82 4.46 13.36
C ALA A 66 5.65 5.13 11.99
N TYR A 67 4.99 6.29 12.00
CA TYR A 67 4.95 7.21 10.88
C TYR A 67 5.77 8.45 11.21
N ILE A 68 6.73 8.79 10.34
CA ILE A 68 7.51 10.02 10.42
C ILE A 68 7.05 10.94 9.30
N ARG A 69 6.46 12.07 9.67
CA ARG A 69 6.13 13.16 8.75
C ARG A 69 7.28 14.15 8.75
N MET A 70 7.72 14.55 7.58
CA MET A 70 8.89 15.41 7.42
C MET A 70 8.54 16.62 6.56
N SER A 71 8.79 17.81 7.10
CA SER A 71 8.69 19.08 6.39
C SER A 71 10.08 19.58 6.02
N ILE A 72 10.28 19.85 4.73
CA ILE A 72 11.54 20.35 4.20
C ILE A 72 11.32 21.78 3.75
N THR A 73 12.19 22.68 4.20
CA THR A 73 12.19 24.06 3.75
C THR A 73 13.16 24.20 2.57
N GLY A 74 12.67 24.64 1.43
CA GLY A 74 13.45 24.78 0.20
C GLY A 74 13.32 23.60 -0.75
N ASN A 75 14.30 23.42 -1.64
CA ASN A 75 14.26 22.36 -2.65
C ASN A 75 14.61 20.99 -2.05
N VAL A 76 13.78 20.00 -2.33
CA VAL A 76 14.08 18.60 -2.02
C VAL A 76 15.29 18.16 -2.84
N SER A 77 16.41 17.93 -2.18
CA SER A 77 17.61 17.43 -2.86
C SER A 77 17.46 15.92 -3.15
N ALA A 78 18.07 15.46 -4.25
CA ALA A 78 18.17 14.04 -4.55
C ALA A 78 18.77 13.24 -3.39
N ARG A 79 19.72 13.86 -2.67
CA ARG A 79 20.42 13.27 -1.52
C ARG A 79 19.50 12.81 -0.39
N ILE A 80 18.41 13.54 -0.10
CA ILE A 80 17.46 13.10 0.93
C ILE A 80 16.61 11.92 0.46
N VAL A 81 16.24 11.90 -0.83
CA VAL A 81 15.52 10.78 -1.41
C VAL A 81 16.36 9.52 -1.38
N ASP A 82 17.65 9.63 -1.68
CA ASP A 82 18.59 8.51 -1.63
C ASP A 82 18.80 8.03 -0.20
N LEU A 83 18.98 8.95 0.78
CA LEU A 83 19.00 8.58 2.19
C LEU A 83 17.75 7.76 2.61
N MET A 84 16.54 8.18 2.20
CA MET A 84 15.32 7.48 2.54
C MET A 84 15.24 6.08 1.91
N LYS A 85 15.82 5.88 0.73
CA LYS A 85 15.93 4.56 0.07
C LYS A 85 16.93 3.65 0.77
N ASP A 86 18.01 4.24 1.31
CA ASP A 86 19.10 3.49 1.96
C ASP A 86 18.76 3.10 3.42
N LEU A 87 17.76 3.75 4.03
CA LEU A 87 17.30 3.41 5.38
C LEU A 87 16.45 2.14 5.34
N ALA A 88 17.01 1.01 5.77
CA ALA A 88 16.33 -0.28 5.78
C ALA A 88 15.06 -0.30 6.65
N GLU A 89 14.98 0.58 7.64
CA GLU A 89 13.82 0.75 8.53
C GLU A 89 12.63 1.39 7.80
N VAL A 90 12.86 2.09 6.68
CA VAL A 90 11.80 2.74 5.90
C VAL A 90 11.16 1.71 4.97
N THR A 91 9.96 1.29 5.30
CA THR A 91 9.20 0.31 4.49
C THR A 91 8.35 0.96 3.40
N GLU A 92 7.97 2.21 3.59
CA GLU A 92 7.24 3.01 2.61
C GLU A 92 7.63 4.48 2.77
N CYS A 93 7.74 5.21 1.67
CA CYS A 93 7.98 6.63 1.66
C CYS A 93 7.11 7.30 0.59
N HIS A 94 6.29 8.24 1.00
CA HIS A 94 5.40 8.98 0.12
C HIS A 94 5.73 10.46 0.14
N ARG A 95 5.77 11.08 -1.03
CA ARG A 95 5.83 12.53 -1.15
C ARG A 95 4.41 13.07 -1.11
N GLY A 96 4.16 14.00 -0.18
CA GLY A 96 2.84 14.61 0.02
C GLY A 96 2.73 16.02 -0.56
N THR A 97 1.51 16.49 -0.67
CA THR A 97 1.18 17.92 -0.87
C THR A 97 0.83 18.53 0.49
N GLY A 98 1.07 19.83 0.67
CA GLY A 98 0.78 20.54 1.92
C GLY A 98 2.02 20.76 2.79
N GLY A 99 1.84 20.79 4.12
CA GLY A 99 2.90 21.11 5.08
C GLY A 99 3.97 20.04 5.20
N ASP A 100 3.60 18.77 5.00
CA ASP A 100 4.53 17.64 5.08
C ASP A 100 5.05 17.30 3.67
N SER A 101 6.37 17.38 3.47
CA SER A 101 7.00 17.04 2.19
C SER A 101 7.06 15.53 1.96
N PHE A 102 7.26 14.77 3.06
CA PHE A 102 7.33 13.30 3.05
C PHE A 102 6.57 12.69 4.23
N ILE A 103 6.02 11.52 3.98
CA ILE A 103 5.43 10.63 4.99
C ILE A 103 6.14 9.29 4.87
N LEU A 104 6.85 8.89 5.92
CA LEU A 104 7.59 7.64 5.98
C LEU A 104 6.87 6.67 6.92
N LYS A 105 6.74 5.43 6.49
CA LYS A 105 6.34 4.31 7.34
C LYS A 105 7.59 3.55 7.72
N VAL A 106 7.88 3.47 9.01
CA VAL A 106 9.11 2.86 9.51
C VAL A 106 8.80 1.70 10.46
N ARG A 107 9.69 0.70 10.44
CA ARG A 107 9.66 -0.45 11.33
C ARG A 107 10.97 -0.53 12.09
N VAL A 108 10.90 -0.60 13.43
CA VAL A 108 12.09 -0.61 14.30
C VAL A 108 11.93 -1.60 15.43
N SER A 109 13.05 -2.03 16.00
CA SER A 109 13.11 -3.01 17.08
C SER A 109 12.85 -2.40 18.46
N SER A 110 13.11 -1.09 18.63
CA SER A 110 13.00 -0.40 19.91
C SER A 110 12.78 1.11 19.73
N VAL A 111 12.43 1.81 20.80
CA VAL A 111 12.33 3.28 20.80
C VAL A 111 13.70 3.92 20.56
N ALA A 112 14.77 3.38 21.12
CA ALA A 112 16.14 3.87 20.87
C ALA A 112 16.53 3.69 19.38
N HIS A 113 16.09 2.59 18.75
CA HIS A 113 16.29 2.41 17.31
C HIS A 113 15.50 3.45 16.49
N LEU A 114 14.26 3.78 16.91
CA LEU A 114 13.47 4.84 16.27
C LEU A 114 14.15 6.21 16.38
N GLU A 115 14.68 6.53 17.56
CA GLU A 115 15.43 7.76 17.80
C GLU A 115 16.62 7.89 16.85
N HIS A 116 17.41 6.81 16.69
CA HIS A 116 18.52 6.79 15.74
C HIS A 116 18.08 7.03 14.27
N VAL A 117 16.93 6.50 13.86
CA VAL A 117 16.37 6.78 12.53
C VAL A 117 15.99 8.25 12.40
N ILE A 118 15.37 8.83 13.43
CA ILE A 118 14.98 10.26 13.44
C ILE A 118 16.22 11.15 13.36
N GLU A 119 17.28 10.86 14.11
CA GLU A 119 18.54 11.62 14.08
C GLU A 119 19.13 11.72 12.67
N LYS A 120 19.06 10.66 11.87
CA LYS A 120 19.51 10.67 10.47
C LYS A 120 18.70 11.60 9.57
N LEU A 121 17.44 11.88 9.93
CA LEU A 121 16.54 12.72 9.14
C LEU A 121 16.58 14.20 9.56
N LEU A 122 16.89 14.49 10.83
CA LEU A 122 16.91 15.87 11.39
C LEU A 122 17.73 16.89 10.59
N PRO A 123 18.91 16.55 10.01
CA PRO A 123 19.69 17.50 9.23
C PRO A 123 18.98 18.03 7.97
N TYR A 124 17.92 17.37 7.54
CA TYR A 124 17.21 17.67 6.27
C TYR A 124 15.88 18.39 6.47
N GLY A 125 15.38 18.49 7.69
CA GLY A 125 14.11 19.17 7.95
C GLY A 125 13.52 18.85 9.31
N THR A 126 12.33 19.38 9.55
CA THR A 126 11.57 19.12 10.79
C THR A 126 10.82 17.82 10.66
N THR A 127 10.87 16.99 11.71
CA THR A 127 10.16 15.71 11.77
C THR A 127 9.09 15.71 12.85
N THR A 128 7.97 15.07 12.56
CA THR A 128 6.93 14.73 13.55
C THR A 128 6.70 13.24 13.50
N THR A 129 6.92 12.54 14.62
CA THR A 129 6.83 11.09 14.70
C THR A 129 5.60 10.66 15.49
N SER A 130 4.88 9.67 14.96
CA SER A 130 3.75 9.03 15.62
C SER A 130 3.97 7.52 15.69
N ILE A 131 4.05 6.96 16.89
CA ILE A 131 4.09 5.51 17.10
C ILE A 131 2.67 4.97 17.00
N VAL A 132 2.48 3.90 16.22
CA VAL A 132 1.19 3.24 16.06
C VAL A 132 0.94 2.33 17.27
N LEU A 133 -0.10 2.62 18.04
CA LEU A 133 -0.49 1.81 19.20
C LEU A 133 -1.28 0.56 18.79
N SER A 134 -2.14 0.68 17.79
CA SER A 134 -2.93 -0.43 17.23
C SER A 134 -3.38 -0.12 15.82
N SER A 135 -3.68 -1.16 15.04
CA SER A 135 -4.18 -1.02 13.67
C SER A 135 -5.51 -1.77 13.54
N PRO A 136 -6.66 -1.12 13.82
CA PRO A 136 -7.99 -1.75 13.72
C PRO A 136 -8.31 -2.28 12.32
N VAL A 137 -7.71 -1.68 11.30
CA VAL A 137 -7.79 -2.13 9.90
C VAL A 137 -6.37 -2.23 9.35
N THR A 138 -5.86 -3.44 9.20
CA THR A 138 -4.51 -3.69 8.69
C THR A 138 -4.48 -3.81 7.17
N LYS A 139 -5.52 -4.43 6.60
CA LYS A 139 -5.64 -4.67 5.17
C LYS A 139 -7.11 -4.71 4.77
N ARG A 140 -7.41 -4.09 3.66
CA ARG A 140 -8.72 -4.19 3.02
C ARG A 140 -8.50 -4.43 1.53
N PHE A 141 -9.19 -5.42 0.99
CA PHE A 141 -9.14 -5.69 -0.45
C PHE A 141 -9.88 -4.60 -1.23
N ILE A 142 -9.30 -4.22 -2.36
CA ILE A 142 -9.95 -3.32 -3.30
C ILE A 142 -10.97 -4.12 -4.10
N THR A 143 -12.19 -3.62 -4.11
CA THR A 143 -13.30 -4.17 -4.91
C THR A 143 -13.63 -3.21 -6.05
N GLN A 144 -14.47 -3.67 -6.97
CA GLN A 144 -14.98 -2.82 -8.04
C GLN A 144 -15.56 -1.52 -7.44
N PRO A 145 -15.19 -0.35 -7.98
CA PRO A 145 -15.80 0.91 -7.54
C PRO A 145 -17.32 0.84 -7.69
N ALA A 146 -18.05 1.26 -6.65
CA ALA A 146 -19.49 1.45 -6.78
C ALA A 146 -19.72 2.51 -7.88
N GLU A 147 -20.70 2.27 -8.75
CA GLU A 147 -21.12 3.31 -9.68
C GLU A 147 -21.51 4.56 -8.88
N PRO A 148 -21.06 5.77 -9.29
CA PRO A 148 -21.49 6.98 -8.63
C PRO A 148 -23.02 7.02 -8.67
N GLU A 149 -23.65 7.15 -7.51
CA GLU A 149 -25.10 7.39 -7.45
C GLU A 149 -25.40 8.62 -8.31
N THR A 150 -25.93 8.38 -9.51
CA THR A 150 -26.48 9.46 -10.33
C THR A 150 -27.66 10.02 -9.59
N GLY A 151 -27.43 11.15 -8.90
CA GLY A 151 -28.42 11.81 -8.07
C GLY A 151 -29.72 11.96 -8.81
N LYS A 152 -30.76 11.27 -8.35
CA LYS A 152 -32.13 11.59 -8.69
C LYS A 152 -32.39 13.03 -8.24
N ARG A 153 -32.19 13.99 -9.15
CA ARG A 153 -32.70 15.36 -8.95
C ARG A 153 -34.20 15.23 -8.74
N GLY A 154 -34.59 15.39 -7.48
CA GLY A 154 -36.00 15.47 -7.12
C GLY A 154 -36.68 16.56 -7.92
N ARG A 155 -37.54 16.12 -8.82
CA ARG A 155 -38.52 16.98 -9.50
C ARG A 155 -39.52 17.43 -8.43
N LYS A 156 -39.33 18.60 -7.85
CA LYS A 156 -40.36 19.26 -7.07
C LYS A 156 -41.46 19.65 -8.06
N GLU A 157 -42.54 18.93 -8.00
CA GLU A 157 -43.82 19.38 -8.59
C GLU A 157 -44.34 20.56 -7.78
N ARG A 158 -44.76 21.55 -8.50
CA ARG A 158 -45.50 22.75 -7.99
C ARG A 158 -46.97 22.38 -7.80
#